data_046d63840e13ea5383fbbab71d71fbd2
#
_entry.id   046d63840e13ea5383fbbab71d71fbd2
#
_cell.length_a   1.000
_cell.length_b   1.000
_cell.length_c   1.000
_cell.angle_alpha   90.00
_cell.angle_beta   90.00
_cell.angle_gamma   90.00
#
_symmetry.space_group_name_H-M   'P 1'
#
loop_
_entity.id
_entity.type
_entity.pdbx_description
1 polymer ?
#
loop_
_entity_poly.entity_id
_entity_poly.type
_entity_poly.pdbx_seq_one_letter_code
_entity_poly.pdbx_strand_id
1 'polypeptide(L)'
;MKTNLPEKTSQNGIEYILHGDYYLPDIALSESDSKPLGRWGREYKHFLEDNRSGLYTRLILSGKLYSTLHDLDRQAQERYETIVSQMITAEGITESLKAENQMEWVRRMNNIRNRAEETIREEMIYN
;
A
#
# COMPACT_ATOMS: atom_id res chain seq x y z
N MET A 1 1.09 -25.39 14.75
CA MET A 1 0.04 -26.41 14.54
C MET A 1 -1.18 -25.78 13.89
N LYS A 2 -1.70 -26.44 12.91
CA LYS A 2 -2.88 -25.92 12.23
C LYS A 2 -4.09 -26.11 13.14
N THR A 3 -4.84 -25.05 13.40
CA THR A 3 -6.05 -25.14 14.21
C THR A 3 -7.21 -25.72 13.42
N ASN A 4 -8.12 -26.42 14.09
CA ASN A 4 -9.33 -26.95 13.49
C ASN A 4 -10.50 -25.97 13.59
N LEU A 5 -10.20 -24.67 13.75
CA LEU A 5 -11.22 -23.66 13.86
C LEU A 5 -11.87 -23.41 12.49
N PRO A 6 -13.19 -23.24 12.43
CA PRO A 6 -13.85 -22.91 11.18
C PRO A 6 -13.40 -21.54 10.68
N GLU A 7 -13.43 -21.37 9.38
CA GLU A 7 -13.05 -20.09 8.74
C GLU A 7 -13.96 -18.95 9.19
N LYS A 8 -15.23 -19.23 9.41
CA LYS A 8 -16.21 -18.27 9.91
C LYS A 8 -16.97 -18.84 11.08
N THR A 9 -17.33 -17.98 12.03
CA THR A 9 -18.19 -18.33 13.14
C THR A 9 -19.15 -17.17 13.40
N SER A 10 -20.28 -17.47 14.08
CA SER A 10 -21.28 -16.46 14.42
C SER A 10 -21.51 -16.45 15.91
N GLN A 11 -21.54 -15.26 16.52
CA GLN A 11 -21.80 -15.10 17.94
C GLN A 11 -22.54 -13.80 18.17
N ASN A 12 -23.64 -13.86 18.91
CA ASN A 12 -24.51 -12.69 19.20
C ASN A 12 -24.99 -11.95 17.96
N GLY A 13 -25.22 -12.70 16.84
CA GLY A 13 -25.68 -12.12 15.58
C GLY A 13 -24.60 -11.46 14.75
N ILE A 14 -23.36 -11.52 15.18
CA ILE A 14 -22.22 -10.97 14.45
C ILE A 14 -21.40 -12.13 13.89
N GLU A 15 -21.13 -12.10 12.59
CA GLU A 15 -20.24 -13.05 11.97
C GLU A 15 -18.79 -12.65 12.20
N TYR A 16 -17.95 -13.63 12.49
CA TYR A 16 -16.52 -13.43 12.68
C TYR A 16 -15.74 -14.24 11.66
N ILE A 17 -14.69 -13.66 11.12
CA ILE A 17 -13.80 -14.29 10.17
C ILE A 17 -12.51 -14.63 10.89
N LEU A 18 -11.98 -15.84 10.65
CA LEU A 18 -10.72 -16.28 11.23
C LEU A 18 -9.55 -15.58 10.55
N HIS A 19 -8.75 -14.85 11.34
CA HIS A 19 -7.51 -14.23 10.91
C HIS A 19 -6.36 -14.81 11.74
N GLY A 20 -5.59 -15.72 11.15
CA GLY A 20 -4.60 -16.46 11.90
C GLY A 20 -5.28 -17.29 13.00
N ASP A 21 -4.96 -17.02 14.26
CA ASP A 21 -5.58 -17.69 15.40
C ASP A 21 -6.70 -16.86 16.05
N TYR A 22 -7.12 -15.76 15.44
CA TYR A 22 -8.10 -14.86 16.02
C TYR A 22 -9.31 -14.71 15.11
N TYR A 23 -10.49 -14.60 15.73
CA TYR A 23 -11.70 -14.23 15.03
C TYR A 23 -11.90 -12.71 15.12
N LEU A 24 -12.13 -12.09 13.97
CA LEU A 24 -12.44 -10.67 13.88
C LEU A 24 -13.85 -10.50 13.32
N PRO A 25 -14.58 -9.40 13.71
CA PRO A 25 -15.90 -9.16 13.16
C PRO A 25 -15.86 -9.09 11.63
N ASP A 26 -16.81 -9.77 10.99
CA ASP A 26 -17.00 -9.66 9.55
C ASP A 26 -17.79 -8.40 9.26
N ILE A 27 -17.08 -7.28 9.17
CA ILE A 27 -17.68 -6.00 8.83
C ILE A 27 -17.82 -5.97 7.32
N ALA A 28 -19.03 -5.70 6.83
CA ALA A 28 -19.31 -5.64 5.41
C ALA A 28 -18.36 -4.64 4.73
N LEU A 29 -17.56 -5.13 3.79
CA LEU A 29 -16.66 -4.30 3.02
C LEU A 29 -17.46 -3.53 1.97
N SER A 30 -17.16 -2.24 1.80
CA SER A 30 -17.69 -1.48 0.69
C SER A 30 -17.06 -1.98 -0.62
N GLU A 31 -17.64 -1.63 -1.76
CA GLU A 31 -17.07 -2.01 -3.05
C GLU A 31 -15.64 -1.49 -3.20
N SER A 32 -15.36 -0.27 -2.68
CA SER A 32 -14.01 0.28 -2.70
C SER A 32 -13.04 -0.54 -1.88
N ASP A 33 -13.49 -1.11 -0.76
CA ASP A 33 -12.64 -1.88 0.14
C ASP A 33 -12.32 -3.28 -0.42
N SER A 34 -13.15 -3.79 -1.33
CA SER A 34 -12.92 -5.09 -1.97
C SER A 34 -11.93 -5.03 -3.13
N LYS A 35 -11.54 -3.84 -3.58
CA LYS A 35 -10.57 -3.68 -4.66
C LYS A 35 -9.17 -4.08 -4.21
N PRO A 36 -8.35 -4.64 -5.12
CA PRO A 36 -6.97 -4.95 -4.78
C PRO A 36 -6.20 -3.69 -4.40
N LEU A 37 -5.36 -3.80 -3.37
CA LEU A 37 -4.46 -2.71 -2.99
C LEU A 37 -3.33 -2.59 -3.99
N GLY A 38 -2.90 -1.37 -4.29
CA GLY A 38 -1.69 -1.12 -5.02
C GLY A 38 -0.46 -1.36 -4.14
N ARG A 39 0.72 -1.15 -4.73
CA ARG A 39 1.99 -1.44 -4.04
C ARG A 39 2.18 -0.64 -2.75
N TRP A 40 1.78 0.63 -2.74
CA TRP A 40 1.95 1.49 -1.56
C TRP A 40 1.03 1.08 -0.42
N GLY A 41 -0.21 0.74 -0.74
CA GLY A 41 -1.17 0.25 0.25
C GLY A 41 -0.70 -1.05 0.86
N ARG A 42 -0.17 -1.98 0.06
CA ARG A 42 0.38 -3.24 0.56
C ARG A 42 1.58 -3.04 1.46
N GLU A 43 2.51 -2.16 1.08
CA GLU A 43 3.68 -1.85 1.91
C GLU A 43 3.25 -1.24 3.25
N TYR A 44 2.32 -0.31 3.23
CA TYR A 44 1.83 0.31 4.45
C TYR A 44 1.12 -0.69 5.36
N LYS A 45 0.34 -1.59 4.77
CA LYS A 45 -0.31 -2.65 5.53
C LYS A 45 0.71 -3.51 6.27
N HIS A 46 1.76 -3.96 5.58
CA HIS A 46 2.83 -4.73 6.20
C HIS A 46 3.56 -3.95 7.28
N PHE A 47 3.82 -2.67 7.04
CA PHE A 47 4.44 -1.82 8.05
C PHE A 47 3.58 -1.71 9.31
N LEU A 48 2.28 -1.52 9.17
CA LEU A 48 1.36 -1.46 10.30
C LEU A 48 1.33 -2.78 11.07
N GLU A 49 1.25 -3.90 10.36
CA GLU A 49 1.26 -5.23 10.99
C GLU A 49 2.52 -5.45 11.83
N ASP A 50 3.68 -5.07 11.29
CA ASP A 50 4.97 -5.37 11.87
C ASP A 50 5.40 -4.35 12.94
N ASN A 51 5.04 -3.09 12.78
CA ASN A 51 5.57 -2.01 13.60
C ASN A 51 4.52 -1.22 14.38
N ARG A 52 3.25 -1.29 13.98
CA ARG A 52 2.15 -0.57 14.62
C ARG A 52 0.92 -1.46 14.76
N SER A 53 1.11 -2.61 15.37
CA SER A 53 0.05 -3.61 15.51
C SER A 53 -1.19 -3.09 16.23
N GLY A 54 -1.01 -2.19 17.20
CA GLY A 54 -2.14 -1.57 17.92
C GLY A 54 -3.02 -0.74 17.00
N LEU A 55 -2.41 0.09 16.16
CA LEU A 55 -3.14 0.87 15.17
C LEU A 55 -3.79 -0.03 14.12
N TYR A 56 -3.06 -1.04 13.65
CA TYR A 56 -3.58 -2.02 12.70
C TYR A 56 -4.85 -2.68 13.24
N THR A 57 -4.80 -3.16 14.47
CA THR A 57 -5.95 -3.80 15.12
C THR A 57 -7.13 -2.84 15.25
N ARG A 58 -6.88 -1.60 15.67
CA ARG A 58 -7.94 -0.59 15.79
C ARG A 58 -8.60 -0.29 14.46
N LEU A 59 -7.82 -0.22 13.38
CA LEU A 59 -8.37 0.02 12.05
C LEU A 59 -9.23 -1.15 11.57
N ILE A 60 -8.81 -2.39 11.84
CA ILE A 60 -9.61 -3.58 11.54
C ILE A 60 -10.93 -3.54 12.30
N LEU A 61 -10.87 -3.32 13.61
CA LEU A 61 -12.07 -3.35 14.47
C LEU A 61 -13.05 -2.24 14.13
N SER A 62 -12.56 -1.08 13.68
CA SER A 62 -13.42 0.02 13.27
C SER A 62 -13.94 -0.11 11.84
N GLY A 63 -13.47 -1.11 11.10
CA GLY A 63 -13.85 -1.29 9.70
C GLY A 63 -13.23 -0.30 8.74
N LYS A 64 -12.18 0.42 9.16
CA LYS A 64 -11.58 1.49 8.38
C LYS A 64 -10.23 1.11 7.75
N LEU A 65 -9.76 -0.13 7.94
CA LEU A 65 -8.44 -0.52 7.48
C LEU A 65 -8.30 -0.33 5.97
N TYR A 66 -9.16 -0.96 5.19
CA TYR A 66 -9.00 -0.94 3.73
C TYR A 66 -9.28 0.43 3.12
N SER A 67 -10.24 1.20 3.65
CA SER A 67 -10.44 2.57 3.17
C SER A 67 -9.21 3.43 3.43
N THR A 68 -8.59 3.28 4.60
CA THR A 68 -7.35 3.99 4.95
C THR A 68 -6.21 3.58 4.01
N LEU A 69 -6.06 2.28 3.75
CA LEU A 69 -5.02 1.76 2.87
C LEU A 69 -5.20 2.22 1.42
N HIS A 70 -6.44 2.22 0.92
CA HIS A 70 -6.73 2.72 -0.43
C HIS A 70 -6.46 4.22 -0.56
N ASP A 71 -6.85 5.01 0.45
CA ASP A 71 -6.57 6.44 0.45
C ASP A 71 -5.07 6.72 0.43
N LEU A 72 -4.31 6.02 1.28
CA LEU A 72 -2.86 6.14 1.30
C LEU A 72 -2.25 5.73 -0.03
N ASP A 73 -2.69 4.60 -0.58
CA ASP A 73 -2.18 4.09 -1.85
C ASP A 73 -2.37 5.12 -2.97
N ARG A 74 -3.56 5.70 -3.04
CA ARG A 74 -3.87 6.73 -4.03
C ARG A 74 -2.99 7.97 -3.85
N GLN A 75 -2.90 8.47 -2.63
CA GLN A 75 -2.10 9.66 -2.33
C GLN A 75 -0.61 9.41 -2.60
N ALA A 76 -0.12 8.24 -2.21
CA ALA A 76 1.27 7.87 -2.44
C ALA A 76 1.58 7.75 -3.93
N GLN A 77 0.69 7.15 -4.70
CA GLN A 77 0.87 7.00 -6.14
C GLN A 77 0.86 8.35 -6.85
N GLU A 78 -0.06 9.24 -6.49
CA GLU A 78 -0.11 10.60 -7.04
C GLU A 78 1.16 11.37 -6.72
N ARG A 79 1.63 11.29 -5.48
CA ARG A 79 2.86 11.94 -5.03
C ARG A 79 4.07 11.39 -5.77
N TYR A 80 4.14 10.06 -5.91
CA TYR A 80 5.22 9.40 -6.65
C TYR A 80 5.29 9.89 -8.10
N GLU A 81 4.16 9.92 -8.79
CA GLU A 81 4.10 10.38 -10.18
C GLU A 81 4.53 11.85 -10.30
N THR A 82 4.12 12.69 -9.37
CA THR A 82 4.53 14.09 -9.33
C THR A 82 6.04 14.23 -9.16
N ILE A 83 6.62 13.50 -8.21
CA ILE A 83 8.06 13.54 -7.96
C ILE A 83 8.83 13.05 -9.19
N VAL A 84 8.41 11.95 -9.79
CA VAL A 84 9.05 11.41 -11.00
C VAL A 84 9.02 12.44 -12.13
N SER A 85 7.86 13.05 -12.37
CA SER A 85 7.72 14.08 -13.41
C SER A 85 8.63 15.28 -13.17
N GLN A 86 8.69 15.74 -11.92
CA GLN A 86 9.55 16.87 -11.56
C GLN A 86 11.03 16.53 -11.76
N MET A 87 11.45 15.35 -11.39
CA MET A 87 12.83 14.90 -11.55
C MET A 87 13.20 14.76 -13.02
N ILE A 88 12.29 14.20 -13.84
CA ILE A 88 12.51 14.07 -15.28
C ILE A 88 12.76 15.44 -15.90
N THR A 89 11.94 16.43 -15.56
CA THR A 89 12.11 17.79 -16.04
C THR A 89 13.40 18.43 -15.55
N ALA A 90 13.68 18.31 -14.26
CA ALA A 90 14.85 18.92 -13.64
C ALA A 90 16.17 18.35 -14.17
N GLU A 91 16.22 17.04 -14.46
CA GLU A 91 17.42 16.37 -14.95
C GLU A 91 17.49 16.31 -16.48
N GLY A 92 16.51 16.88 -17.16
CA GLY A 92 16.54 17.00 -18.62
C GLY A 92 16.47 15.66 -19.35
N ILE A 93 15.75 14.70 -18.81
CA ILE A 93 15.57 13.40 -19.46
C ILE A 93 14.49 13.52 -20.51
N THR A 94 14.84 13.28 -21.76
CA THR A 94 13.96 13.53 -22.90
C THR A 94 13.77 12.29 -23.76
N GLU A 95 12.77 12.32 -24.64
CA GLU A 95 12.58 11.29 -25.65
C GLU A 95 13.76 11.23 -26.62
N SER A 96 14.44 12.35 -26.85
CA SER A 96 15.67 12.39 -27.65
C SER A 96 16.76 11.51 -27.02
N LEU A 97 16.93 11.59 -25.70
CA LEU A 97 17.90 10.73 -25.01
C LEU A 97 17.54 9.24 -25.17
N LYS A 98 16.25 8.93 -25.07
CA LYS A 98 15.78 7.55 -25.24
C LYS A 98 16.10 7.02 -26.65
N ALA A 99 15.93 7.86 -27.68
CA ALA A 99 16.22 7.50 -29.06
C ALA A 99 17.72 7.37 -29.33
N GLU A 100 18.52 8.28 -28.77
CA GLU A 100 19.97 8.33 -29.00
C GLU A 100 20.76 7.32 -28.17
N ASN A 101 20.37 7.15 -26.91
CA ASN A 101 21.07 6.26 -25.97
C ASN A 101 20.08 5.64 -25.01
N GLN A 102 19.47 4.53 -25.44
CA GLN A 102 18.42 3.86 -24.65
C GLN A 102 18.93 3.34 -23.31
N MET A 103 20.15 2.83 -23.26
CA MET A 103 20.70 2.29 -22.02
C MET A 103 20.90 3.40 -20.96
N GLU A 104 21.38 4.55 -21.39
CA GLU A 104 21.54 5.70 -20.50
C GLU A 104 20.18 6.21 -20.02
N TRP A 105 19.16 6.24 -20.91
CA TRP A 105 17.81 6.62 -20.55
C TRP A 105 17.24 5.68 -19.49
N VAL A 106 17.38 4.37 -19.69
CA VAL A 106 16.91 3.36 -18.73
C VAL A 106 17.60 3.55 -17.38
N ARG A 107 18.91 3.74 -17.37
CA ARG A 107 19.69 3.93 -16.15
C ARG A 107 19.23 5.14 -15.37
N ARG A 108 19.03 6.27 -16.05
CA ARG A 108 18.56 7.50 -15.42
C ARG A 108 17.14 7.39 -14.93
N MET A 109 16.26 6.76 -15.68
CA MET A 109 14.88 6.55 -15.26
C MET A 109 14.77 5.64 -14.05
N ASN A 110 15.56 4.56 -14.01
CA ASN A 110 15.59 3.68 -12.85
C ASN A 110 16.10 4.41 -11.61
N ASN A 111 17.11 5.26 -11.76
CA ASN A 111 17.62 6.07 -10.65
C ASN A 111 16.55 7.03 -10.11
N ILE A 112 15.82 7.70 -10.99
CA ILE A 112 14.74 8.60 -10.61
C ILE A 112 13.64 7.83 -9.87
N ARG A 113 13.22 6.70 -10.40
CA ARG A 113 12.17 5.87 -9.78
C ARG A 113 12.58 5.42 -8.38
N ASN A 114 13.81 4.96 -8.22
CA ASN A 114 14.31 4.52 -6.92
C ASN A 114 14.32 5.67 -5.90
N ARG A 115 14.77 6.85 -6.29
CA ARG A 115 14.80 8.01 -5.39
C ARG A 115 13.38 8.45 -5.03
N ALA A 116 12.47 8.46 -5.98
CA ALA A 116 11.07 8.78 -5.72
C ALA A 116 10.42 7.77 -4.78
N GLU A 117 10.69 6.49 -4.99
CA GLU A 117 10.19 5.43 -4.11
C GLU A 117 10.69 5.59 -2.67
N GLU A 118 11.96 5.88 -2.49
CA GLU A 118 12.52 6.13 -1.16
C GLU A 118 11.86 7.31 -0.49
N THR A 119 11.63 8.39 -1.23
CA THR A 119 10.95 9.57 -0.71
C THR A 119 9.55 9.23 -0.22
N ILE A 120 8.79 8.46 -1.00
CA ILE A 120 7.44 8.06 -0.60
C ILE A 120 7.48 7.18 0.65
N ARG A 121 8.41 6.22 0.72
CA ARG A 121 8.54 5.38 1.90
C ARG A 121 8.85 6.18 3.16
N GLU A 122 9.76 7.11 3.06
CA GLU A 122 10.13 7.96 4.21
C GLU A 122 8.99 8.89 4.63
N GLU A 123 8.33 9.53 3.68
CA GLU A 123 7.29 10.51 3.98
C GLU A 123 5.96 9.89 4.38
N MET A 124 5.56 8.78 3.77
CA MET A 124 4.19 8.30 3.84
C MET A 124 4.04 6.89 4.39
N ILE A 125 5.05 6.03 4.27
CA ILE A 125 4.93 4.63 4.67
C ILE A 125 5.54 4.40 6.05
N TYR A 126 6.80 4.75 6.25
CA TYR A 126 7.56 4.46 7.47
C TYR A 126 7.59 5.63 8.45
N ASN A 127 6.64 6.50 8.34
CA ASN A 127 6.56 7.68 9.19
C ASN A 127 5.81 7.40 10.50
#